data_c2d68e3bc0b9a635de602de25e2f0ad2
#
_entry.id   c2d68e3bc0b9a635de602de25e2f0ad2
#
_cell.length_a   1.000
_cell.length_b   1.000
_cell.length_c   1.000
_cell.angle_alpha   90.00
_cell.angle_beta   90.00
_cell.angle_gamma   90.00
#
_symmetry.space_group_name_H-M   'P 1'
#
loop_
_entity.id
_entity.type
_entity.pdbx_description
1 polymer ?
#
loop_
_entity_poly.entity_id
_entity_poly.type
_entity_poly.pdbx_seq_one_letter_code
_entity_poly.pdbx_strand_id
1 'polypeptide(L)'
;RMNVVARDVGPGTVFTGNDFEVTAAPAEHVEPYHDSLAYRLDTSEGSIVFTGDTEPCERVVDLARGADALVSMCGNFESVYDARVGDVGQTGTLGAAEMATEAGVKELFLVHVGPDLSAPENRERGIAEVKTVFDGEVTLTDELETYDWQKHDHSHDNPPSGPEVHPHIHRH
;
A
#
# COMPACT_ATOMS: atom_id res chain seq x y z
N ARG A 1 -6.84 16.67 31.43
CA ARG A 1 -5.86 17.06 30.38
C ARG A 1 -5.19 15.81 29.87
N MET A 2 -5.27 15.57 28.58
CA MET A 2 -4.53 14.51 27.92
C MET A 2 -3.07 14.95 27.80
N ASN A 3 -2.13 14.15 28.31
CA ASN A 3 -0.70 14.40 28.09
C ASN A 3 -0.33 13.77 26.75
N VAL A 4 0.06 14.59 25.79
CA VAL A 4 0.59 14.15 24.50
C VAL A 4 2.11 14.17 24.60
N VAL A 5 2.73 13.03 24.30
CA VAL A 5 4.19 12.90 24.16
C VAL A 5 4.47 12.62 22.69
N ALA A 6 5.09 13.58 22.00
CA ALA A 6 5.52 13.43 20.64
C ALA A 6 6.97 12.91 20.59
N ARG A 7 7.24 12.06 19.58
CA ARG A 7 8.58 11.51 19.35
C ARG A 7 8.76 11.28 17.85
N ASP A 8 9.89 11.72 17.32
CA ASP A 8 10.29 11.39 15.96
C ASP A 8 10.66 9.91 15.87
N VAL A 9 10.28 9.27 14.77
CA VAL A 9 10.57 7.86 14.50
C VAL A 9 11.20 7.71 13.12
N GLY A 10 11.95 6.65 12.93
CA GLY A 10 12.50 6.23 11.65
C GLY A 10 11.98 4.83 11.28
N PRO A 11 12.53 4.23 10.20
CA PRO A 11 12.18 2.86 9.79
C PRO A 11 12.44 1.82 10.89
N GLY A 12 11.63 0.77 10.91
CA GLY A 12 11.69 -0.34 11.88
C GLY A 12 10.50 -0.34 12.83
N THR A 13 10.54 -1.15 13.89
CA THR A 13 9.50 -1.18 14.91
C THR A 13 9.52 0.13 15.70
N VAL A 14 8.46 0.91 15.59
CA VAL A 14 8.34 2.24 16.19
C VAL A 14 7.50 2.25 17.45
N PHE A 15 6.63 1.26 17.63
CA PHE A 15 5.82 1.11 18.81
C PHE A 15 5.40 -0.34 19.03
N THR A 16 5.45 -0.82 20.28
CA THR A 16 4.91 -2.11 20.70
C THR A 16 3.96 -1.89 21.87
N GLY A 17 2.69 -2.23 21.68
CA GLY A 17 1.65 -2.25 22.68
C GLY A 17 1.53 -3.62 23.35
N ASN A 18 0.45 -3.84 24.11
CA ASN A 18 0.22 -5.13 24.76
C ASN A 18 -0.24 -6.20 23.75
N ASP A 19 -0.98 -5.79 22.72
CA ASP A 19 -1.68 -6.65 21.74
C ASP A 19 -1.53 -6.15 20.31
N PHE A 20 -0.63 -5.21 20.06
CA PHE A 20 -0.31 -4.72 18.72
C PHE A 20 1.13 -4.24 18.60
N GLU A 21 1.64 -4.26 17.37
CA GLU A 21 2.93 -3.69 16.98
C GLU A 21 2.75 -2.75 15.79
N VAL A 22 3.53 -1.66 15.75
CA VAL A 22 3.61 -0.76 14.61
C VAL A 22 5.02 -0.76 14.06
N THR A 23 5.15 -1.08 12.79
CA THR A 23 6.41 -1.03 12.04
C THR A 23 6.33 0.06 10.97
N ALA A 24 7.42 0.78 10.73
CA ALA A 24 7.53 1.79 9.70
C ALA A 24 8.56 1.41 8.63
N ALA A 25 8.29 1.76 7.39
CA ALA A 25 9.24 1.69 6.29
C ALA A 25 9.27 3.01 5.52
N PRO A 26 10.39 3.33 4.83
CA PRO A 26 10.45 4.52 3.98
C PRO A 26 9.42 4.43 2.85
N ALA A 27 8.75 5.55 2.58
CA ALA A 27 7.90 5.78 1.42
C ALA A 27 8.55 6.82 0.50
N GLU A 28 8.13 6.88 -0.75
CA GLU A 28 8.72 7.78 -1.75
C GLU A 28 7.74 8.92 -2.09
N HIS A 29 7.93 10.05 -1.42
CA HIS A 29 7.11 11.25 -1.63
C HIS A 29 7.97 12.51 -1.51
N VAL A 30 8.00 13.32 -2.58
CA VAL A 30 8.70 14.63 -2.65
C VAL A 30 10.18 14.55 -2.21
N GLU A 31 10.86 13.43 -2.52
CA GLU A 31 12.30 13.31 -2.25
C GLU A 31 13.12 14.34 -3.04
N PRO A 32 14.23 14.88 -2.50
CA PRO A 32 14.83 14.57 -1.20
C PRO A 32 14.43 15.55 -0.08
N TYR A 33 13.27 16.19 -0.17
CA TYR A 33 12.93 17.33 0.68
C TYR A 33 12.38 16.95 2.06
N HIS A 34 11.86 15.74 2.20
CA HIS A 34 11.49 15.17 3.49
C HIS A 34 11.47 13.63 3.46
N ASP A 35 11.63 13.04 4.64
CA ASP A 35 11.50 11.60 4.85
C ASP A 35 10.03 11.24 5.04
N SER A 36 9.48 10.42 4.13
CA SER A 36 8.11 9.91 4.21
C SER A 36 8.12 8.48 4.74
N LEU A 37 7.11 8.11 5.52
CA LEU A 37 7.00 6.79 6.13
C LEU A 37 5.63 6.17 5.85
N ALA A 38 5.63 4.90 5.46
CA ALA A 38 4.49 4.02 5.53
C ALA A 38 4.49 3.28 6.87
N TYR A 39 3.31 2.86 7.34
CA TYR A 39 3.16 2.17 8.62
C TYR A 39 2.37 0.88 8.47
N ARG A 40 2.84 -0.17 9.15
CA ARG A 40 2.14 -1.43 9.31
C ARG A 40 1.70 -1.58 10.77
N LEU A 41 0.43 -1.93 10.96
CA LEU A 41 -0.14 -2.31 12.24
C LEU A 41 -0.41 -3.82 12.23
N ASP A 42 0.21 -4.55 13.12
CA ASP A 42 -0.05 -5.96 13.38
C ASP A 42 -0.78 -6.13 14.70
N THR A 43 -1.87 -6.90 14.70
CA THR A 43 -2.68 -7.21 15.88
C THR A 43 -3.04 -8.70 15.90
N SER A 44 -3.67 -9.18 16.97
CA SER A 44 -4.25 -10.56 17.02
C SER A 44 -5.38 -10.74 16.01
N GLU A 45 -6.07 -9.66 15.64
CA GLU A 45 -7.22 -9.67 14.72
C GLU A 45 -6.80 -9.57 13.25
N GLY A 46 -5.53 -9.27 12.96
CA GLY A 46 -4.97 -9.17 11.62
C GLY A 46 -3.99 -8.02 11.47
N SER A 47 -3.60 -7.75 10.23
CA SER A 47 -2.59 -6.76 9.88
C SER A 47 -3.04 -5.83 8.75
N ILE A 48 -2.70 -4.55 8.88
CA ILE A 48 -3.07 -3.51 7.92
C ILE A 48 -1.89 -2.56 7.69
N VAL A 49 -1.69 -2.16 6.43
CA VAL A 49 -0.64 -1.22 6.05
C VAL A 49 -1.25 0.07 5.53
N PHE A 50 -0.69 1.19 5.96
CA PHE A 50 -1.03 2.54 5.51
C PHE A 50 0.16 3.11 4.75
N THR A 51 -0.01 3.42 3.47
CA THR A 51 1.11 3.89 2.65
C THR A 51 1.54 5.32 3.01
N GLY A 52 0.61 6.16 3.51
CA GLY A 52 0.77 7.60 3.44
C GLY A 52 0.82 8.06 1.98
N ASP A 53 1.28 9.29 1.75
CA ASP A 53 1.52 9.78 0.41
C ASP A 53 2.84 9.21 -0.12
N THR A 54 2.79 8.55 -1.27
CA THR A 54 3.94 7.88 -1.89
C THR A 54 3.68 7.64 -3.38
N GLU A 55 4.72 7.47 -4.16
CA GLU A 55 4.62 6.72 -5.41
C GLU A 55 4.80 5.22 -5.14
N PRO A 56 4.43 4.32 -6.08
CA PRO A 56 4.66 2.90 -5.93
C PRO A 56 6.14 2.61 -5.71
N CYS A 57 6.47 1.92 -4.61
CA CYS A 57 7.85 1.58 -4.30
C CYS A 57 7.98 0.24 -3.57
N GLU A 58 9.10 -0.45 -3.82
CA GLU A 58 9.39 -1.79 -3.29
C GLU A 58 9.35 -1.83 -1.75
N ARG A 59 9.82 -0.78 -1.07
CA ARG A 59 9.84 -0.71 0.40
C ARG A 59 8.45 -0.76 1.02
N VAL A 60 7.46 -0.14 0.38
CA VAL A 60 6.06 -0.18 0.81
C VAL A 60 5.45 -1.55 0.51
N VAL A 61 5.74 -2.12 -0.65
CA VAL A 61 5.33 -3.49 -1.02
C VAL A 61 5.87 -4.49 0.00
N ASP A 62 7.17 -4.43 0.33
CA ASP A 62 7.80 -5.33 1.30
C ASP A 62 7.18 -5.20 2.69
N LEU A 63 6.86 -3.97 3.14
CA LEU A 63 6.16 -3.75 4.40
C LEU A 63 4.77 -4.40 4.40
N ALA A 64 4.10 -4.38 3.24
CA ALA A 64 2.74 -4.90 3.08
C ALA A 64 2.68 -6.42 2.84
N ARG A 65 3.80 -7.10 2.56
CA ARG A 65 3.81 -8.55 2.33
C ARG A 65 3.18 -9.32 3.50
N GLY A 66 2.19 -10.16 3.18
CA GLY A 66 1.46 -10.94 4.17
C GLY A 66 0.59 -10.12 5.12
N ALA A 67 0.32 -8.86 4.83
CA ALA A 67 -0.74 -8.12 5.49
C ALA A 67 -2.11 -8.49 4.91
N ASP A 68 -3.16 -8.34 5.71
CA ASP A 68 -4.53 -8.61 5.27
C ASP A 68 -5.05 -7.50 4.36
N ALA A 69 -4.74 -6.25 4.71
CA ALA A 69 -5.24 -5.08 3.99
C ALA A 69 -4.14 -4.04 3.71
N LEU A 70 -4.29 -3.34 2.59
CA LEU A 70 -3.52 -2.16 2.21
C LEU A 70 -4.43 -0.95 2.11
N VAL A 71 -4.15 0.09 2.87
CA VAL A 71 -4.74 1.42 2.74
C VAL A 71 -3.78 2.27 1.94
N SER A 72 -4.06 2.40 0.65
CA SER A 72 -3.19 3.11 -0.30
C SER A 72 -3.77 4.46 -0.67
N MET A 73 -2.91 5.48 -0.68
CA MET A 73 -3.29 6.68 -1.41
C MET A 73 -3.60 6.32 -2.87
N CYS A 74 -4.57 7.02 -3.46
CA CYS A 74 -4.95 6.89 -4.87
C CYS A 74 -5.50 8.22 -5.38
N GLY A 75 -4.59 9.14 -5.71
CA GLY A 75 -4.97 10.51 -6.01
C GLY A 75 -5.82 10.68 -7.26
N ASN A 76 -5.63 9.84 -8.29
CA ASN A 76 -6.39 9.92 -9.56
C ASN A 76 -6.25 8.63 -10.38
N PHE A 77 -6.88 8.61 -11.57
CA PHE A 77 -6.62 7.59 -12.60
C PHE A 77 -5.14 7.59 -12.99
N GLU A 78 -4.60 6.43 -13.33
CA GLU A 78 -3.19 6.31 -13.74
C GLU A 78 -2.85 7.23 -14.92
N SER A 79 -3.73 7.32 -15.91
CA SER A 79 -3.57 8.16 -17.10
C SER A 79 -3.31 9.64 -16.80
N VAL A 80 -3.70 10.13 -15.62
CA VAL A 80 -3.41 11.51 -15.18
C VAL A 80 -1.96 11.66 -14.78
N TYR A 81 -1.36 10.64 -14.17
CA TYR A 81 0.05 10.63 -13.74
C TYR A 81 0.98 10.31 -14.89
N ASP A 82 0.63 9.37 -15.77
CA ASP A 82 1.37 9.06 -17.00
C ASP A 82 1.57 10.28 -17.90
N ALA A 83 0.61 11.20 -17.90
CA ALA A 83 0.69 12.44 -18.66
C ALA A 83 1.60 13.51 -18.04
N ARG A 84 2.07 13.31 -16.79
CA ARG A 84 2.97 14.26 -16.12
C ARG A 84 4.42 13.95 -16.44
N VAL A 85 5.22 15.01 -16.51
CA VAL A 85 6.65 14.86 -16.71
C VAL A 85 7.35 14.95 -15.35
N GLY A 86 8.06 13.88 -14.98
CA GLY A 86 8.84 13.80 -13.76
C GLY A 86 8.13 13.01 -12.64
N ASP A 87 8.86 12.79 -11.59
CA ASP A 87 8.38 12.18 -10.36
C ASP A 87 7.31 13.06 -9.70
N VAL A 88 6.18 12.50 -9.41
CA VAL A 88 5.06 13.19 -8.79
C VAL A 88 4.85 12.81 -7.32
N GLY A 89 5.58 11.78 -6.82
CA GLY A 89 5.45 11.30 -5.45
C GLY A 89 4.02 10.87 -5.10
N GLN A 90 3.28 10.37 -6.07
CA GLN A 90 1.85 10.06 -5.95
C GLN A 90 1.54 8.70 -6.58
N THR A 91 0.50 8.07 -6.09
CA THR A 91 0.01 6.78 -6.62
C THR A 91 -1.33 6.98 -7.33
N GLY A 92 -1.45 6.39 -8.51
CA GLY A 92 -2.71 6.27 -9.26
C GLY A 92 -3.43 4.95 -9.02
N THR A 93 -4.48 4.72 -9.78
CA THR A 93 -5.31 3.50 -9.70
C THR A 93 -4.52 2.23 -9.96
N LEU A 94 -3.70 2.19 -11.02
CA LEU A 94 -2.90 1.00 -11.37
C LEU A 94 -1.72 0.83 -10.41
N GLY A 95 -1.03 1.89 -10.01
CA GLY A 95 0.06 1.81 -9.05
C GLY A 95 -0.39 1.26 -7.69
N ALA A 96 -1.58 1.65 -7.19
CA ALA A 96 -2.18 1.08 -5.98
C ALA A 96 -2.50 -0.42 -6.16
N ALA A 97 -3.05 -0.79 -7.32
CA ALA A 97 -3.38 -2.18 -7.67
C ALA A 97 -2.14 -3.07 -7.76
N GLU A 98 -1.06 -2.58 -8.37
CA GLU A 98 0.22 -3.28 -8.50
C GLU A 98 0.86 -3.53 -7.15
N MET A 99 0.94 -2.52 -6.28
CA MET A 99 1.44 -2.69 -4.91
C MET A 99 0.64 -3.71 -4.12
N ALA A 100 -0.70 -3.66 -4.20
CA ALA A 100 -1.58 -4.60 -3.51
C ALA A 100 -1.40 -6.04 -4.01
N THR A 101 -1.29 -6.22 -5.33
CA THR A 101 -1.08 -7.52 -5.97
C THR A 101 0.27 -8.11 -5.60
N GLU A 102 1.34 -7.32 -5.69
CA GLU A 102 2.70 -7.77 -5.38
C GLU A 102 2.89 -8.08 -3.89
N ALA A 103 2.25 -7.31 -3.02
CA ALA A 103 2.24 -7.58 -1.58
C ALA A 103 1.39 -8.79 -1.19
N GLY A 104 0.46 -9.22 -2.05
CA GLY A 104 -0.43 -10.35 -1.80
C GLY A 104 -1.53 -10.06 -0.79
N VAL A 105 -1.87 -8.79 -0.55
CA VAL A 105 -3.00 -8.43 0.33
C VAL A 105 -4.32 -8.88 -0.29
N LYS A 106 -5.35 -9.02 0.52
CA LYS A 106 -6.68 -9.46 0.07
C LYS A 106 -7.66 -8.29 -0.08
N GLU A 107 -7.41 -7.20 0.65
CA GLU A 107 -8.26 -6.01 0.62
C GLU A 107 -7.43 -4.76 0.31
N LEU A 108 -7.94 -3.93 -0.57
CA LEU A 108 -7.34 -2.63 -0.95
C LEU A 108 -8.34 -1.51 -0.69
N PHE A 109 -7.99 -0.61 0.22
CA PHE A 109 -8.72 0.61 0.49
C PHE A 109 -8.03 1.78 -0.20
N LEU A 110 -8.76 2.48 -1.07
CA LEU A 110 -8.28 3.66 -1.77
C LEU A 110 -8.65 4.92 -1.00
N VAL A 111 -7.65 5.67 -0.57
CA VAL A 111 -7.79 6.92 0.22
C VAL A 111 -7.09 8.08 -0.49
N HIS A 112 -7.18 9.29 0.05
CA HIS A 112 -6.58 10.49 -0.54
C HIS A 112 -7.02 10.71 -2.00
N VAL A 113 -8.30 10.49 -2.25
CA VAL A 113 -8.88 10.46 -3.61
C VAL A 113 -9.15 11.87 -4.11
N GLY A 114 -8.59 12.18 -5.29
CA GLY A 114 -8.79 13.49 -5.93
C GLY A 114 -10.19 13.68 -6.52
N PRO A 115 -10.55 14.92 -6.88
CA PRO A 115 -11.90 15.30 -7.30
C PRO A 115 -12.43 14.50 -8.50
N ASP A 116 -11.56 14.19 -9.48
CA ASP A 116 -11.98 13.46 -10.68
C ASP A 116 -12.39 12.02 -10.34
N LEU A 117 -11.59 11.32 -9.55
CA LEU A 117 -11.82 9.93 -9.20
C LEU A 117 -12.95 9.78 -8.17
N SER A 118 -13.13 10.76 -7.26
CA SER A 118 -14.21 10.77 -6.26
C SER A 118 -15.58 11.13 -6.83
N ALA A 119 -15.63 11.71 -8.05
CA ALA A 119 -16.89 12.03 -8.69
C ALA A 119 -17.77 10.77 -8.85
N PRO A 120 -19.07 10.81 -8.48
CA PRO A 120 -19.93 9.62 -8.46
C PRO A 120 -19.91 8.82 -9.76
N GLU A 121 -19.90 9.52 -10.91
CA GLU A 121 -19.87 8.92 -12.25
C GLU A 121 -18.55 8.22 -12.59
N ASN A 122 -17.47 8.51 -11.87
CA ASN A 122 -16.14 7.97 -12.11
C ASN A 122 -15.72 6.85 -11.15
N ARG A 123 -16.40 6.71 -10.02
CA ARG A 123 -16.03 5.73 -8.96
C ARG A 123 -16.00 4.29 -9.48
N GLU A 124 -17.07 3.88 -10.18
CA GLU A 124 -17.14 2.53 -10.75
C GLU A 124 -16.02 2.28 -11.78
N ARG A 125 -15.73 3.29 -12.60
CA ARG A 125 -14.63 3.22 -13.57
C ARG A 125 -13.28 3.09 -12.86
N GLY A 126 -13.03 3.83 -11.78
CA GLY A 126 -11.80 3.74 -11.01
C GLY A 126 -11.61 2.37 -10.38
N ILE A 127 -12.65 1.82 -9.76
CA ILE A 127 -12.65 0.45 -9.22
C ILE A 127 -12.41 -0.58 -10.33
N ALA A 128 -13.06 -0.42 -11.48
CA ALA A 128 -12.88 -1.32 -12.62
C ALA A 128 -11.44 -1.28 -13.15
N GLU A 129 -10.78 -0.12 -13.18
CA GLU A 129 -9.37 0.00 -13.59
C GLU A 129 -8.45 -0.74 -12.61
N VAL A 130 -8.62 -0.56 -11.29
CA VAL A 130 -7.88 -1.31 -10.25
C VAL A 130 -8.07 -2.82 -10.42
N LYS A 131 -9.30 -3.27 -10.67
CA LYS A 131 -9.66 -4.69 -10.86
C LYS A 131 -9.06 -5.32 -12.12
N THR A 132 -8.47 -4.57 -13.03
CA THR A 132 -7.71 -5.13 -14.15
C THR A 132 -6.40 -5.78 -13.72
N VAL A 133 -5.88 -5.41 -12.55
CA VAL A 133 -4.59 -5.85 -12.00
C VAL A 133 -4.75 -6.57 -10.66
N PHE A 134 -5.64 -6.12 -9.80
CA PHE A 134 -5.84 -6.65 -8.45
C PHE A 134 -7.14 -7.44 -8.34
N ASP A 135 -7.04 -8.72 -7.98
CA ASP A 135 -8.19 -9.65 -7.86
C ASP A 135 -8.90 -9.58 -6.50
N GLY A 136 -8.26 -9.00 -5.46
CA GLY A 136 -8.80 -8.88 -4.11
C GLY A 136 -9.98 -7.89 -4.01
N GLU A 137 -10.49 -7.66 -2.82
CA GLU A 137 -11.56 -6.69 -2.60
C GLU A 137 -11.05 -5.25 -2.69
N VAL A 138 -11.82 -4.38 -3.35
CA VAL A 138 -11.46 -2.97 -3.55
C VAL A 138 -12.55 -2.06 -3.00
N THR A 139 -12.17 -1.16 -2.12
CA THR A 139 -13.04 -0.14 -1.55
C THR A 139 -12.48 1.25 -1.86
N LEU A 140 -13.22 2.05 -2.61
CA LEU A 140 -12.94 3.48 -2.74
C LEU A 140 -13.67 4.19 -1.59
N THR A 141 -12.90 4.70 -0.63
CA THR A 141 -13.41 5.18 0.64
C THR A 141 -14.10 6.54 0.54
N ASP A 142 -14.98 6.81 1.50
CA ASP A 142 -15.64 8.10 1.72
C ASP A 142 -15.19 8.70 3.06
N GLU A 143 -15.20 10.03 3.17
CA GLU A 143 -14.86 10.73 4.39
C GLU A 143 -15.83 10.39 5.52
N LEU A 144 -15.31 10.19 6.73
CA LEU A 144 -16.07 9.93 7.97
C LEU A 144 -16.83 8.59 7.99
N GLU A 145 -16.65 7.74 7.00
CA GLU A 145 -17.23 6.39 6.99
C GLU A 145 -16.33 5.41 7.77
N THR A 146 -16.94 4.35 8.27
CA THR A 146 -16.25 3.26 8.95
C THR A 146 -16.24 2.04 8.04
N TYR A 147 -15.07 1.46 7.87
CA TYR A 147 -14.85 0.27 7.07
C TYR A 147 -14.31 -0.84 7.96
N ASP A 148 -14.92 -2.01 7.90
CA ASP A 148 -14.41 -3.23 8.51
C ASP A 148 -13.56 -3.99 7.50
N TRP A 149 -12.43 -4.50 7.93
CA TRP A 149 -11.56 -5.36 7.14
C TRP A 149 -11.45 -6.74 7.78
N GLN A 150 -11.14 -7.75 6.99
CA GLN A 150 -11.13 -9.14 7.42
C GLN A 150 -9.71 -9.67 7.58
N LYS A 151 -9.49 -10.46 8.63
CA LYS A 151 -8.28 -11.27 8.74
C LYS A 151 -8.34 -12.42 7.74
N HIS A 152 -7.32 -12.55 6.91
CA HIS A 152 -7.20 -13.61 5.92
C HIS A 152 -6.15 -14.66 6.33
N ASP A 153 -6.37 -15.93 5.92
CA ASP A 153 -5.41 -17.01 6.13
C ASP A 153 -4.39 -17.03 4.98
N HIS A 154 -3.17 -16.57 5.27
CA HIS A 154 -2.05 -16.55 4.32
C HIS A 154 -1.24 -17.87 4.31
N SER A 155 -1.66 -18.93 5.01
CA SER A 155 -0.90 -20.17 5.16
C SER A 155 -0.66 -20.93 3.86
N HIS A 156 -1.39 -20.59 2.79
CA HIS A 156 -1.29 -21.21 1.47
C HIS A 156 -0.64 -20.31 0.41
N ASP A 157 -0.31 -19.07 0.76
CA ASP A 157 0.36 -18.13 -0.15
C ASP A 157 1.87 -18.48 -0.20
N ASN A 158 2.25 -19.46 -1.03
CA ASN A 158 3.66 -19.73 -1.32
C ASN A 158 4.25 -18.47 -1.98
N PRO A 159 5.41 -17.97 -1.51
CA PRO A 159 6.09 -16.91 -2.23
C PRO A 159 6.37 -17.40 -3.65
N PRO A 160 6.24 -16.56 -4.68
CA PRO A 160 6.58 -16.95 -6.03
C PRO A 160 8.02 -17.48 -6.03
N SER A 161 8.21 -18.71 -6.51
CA SER A 161 9.52 -19.33 -6.63
C SER A 161 10.39 -18.40 -7.48
N GLY A 162 11.39 -17.80 -6.86
CA GLY A 162 12.36 -16.95 -7.54
C GLY A 162 12.95 -17.69 -8.74
N PRO A 163 13.42 -16.96 -9.78
CA PRO A 163 13.95 -17.58 -11.00
C PRO A 163 15.04 -18.59 -10.63
N GLU A 164 14.86 -19.83 -11.07
CA GLU A 164 15.89 -20.87 -10.96
C GLU A 164 17.16 -20.37 -11.67
N VAL A 165 18.19 -20.11 -10.87
CA VAL A 165 19.52 -19.79 -11.39
C VAL A 165 20.13 -21.08 -11.90
N HIS A 166 20.01 -21.33 -13.21
CA HIS A 166 20.75 -22.40 -13.86
C HIS A 166 22.23 -22.04 -13.87
N PRO A 167 23.12 -22.85 -13.28
CA PRO A 167 24.54 -22.60 -13.37
C PRO A 167 25.00 -22.88 -14.82
N HIS A 168 25.47 -21.84 -15.51
CA HIS A 168 26.16 -21.99 -16.78
C HIS A 168 27.48 -22.72 -16.54
N ILE A 169 27.54 -24.00 -16.90
CA ILE A 169 28.77 -24.75 -16.96
C ILE A 169 29.49 -24.34 -18.26
N HIS A 170 30.51 -23.51 -18.12
CA HIS A 170 31.51 -23.34 -19.18
C HIS A 170 32.30 -24.65 -19.31
N ARG A 171 32.16 -25.37 -20.42
CA ARG A 171 33.12 -26.36 -20.88
C ARG A 171 34.04 -25.70 -21.91
N HIS A 172 35.35 -25.95 -21.72
CA HIS A 172 36.48 -25.55 -22.57
C HIS A 172 36.36 -26.03 -24.02
#